data_2d4c4b8ab47fd178973fd72009fd2727
#
_entry.id   2d4c4b8ab47fd178973fd72009fd2727
#
_cell.length_a   1.000
_cell.length_b   1.000
_cell.length_c   1.000
_cell.angle_alpha   90.00
_cell.angle_beta   90.00
_cell.angle_gamma   90.00
#
_symmetry.space_group_name_H-M   'P 1'
#
loop_
_entity.id
_entity.type
_entity.pdbx_description
1 polymer ?
#
loop_
_entity_poly.entity_id
_entity_poly.type
_entity_poly.pdbx_seq_one_letter_code
_entity_poly.pdbx_strand_id
1 'polypeptide(L)'
;QLMKESGLHALEVIRSATRNSAITLRQPKLGLVQTGFVADLAIIDGNPLDNFHYMYAFGGIDFSDGVIKNKGGVRWTVKSGILFDNKVLIKEVLEEVKESKKNWINPVKKLYKPAFR
;
A
#
# COMPACT_ATOMS: atom_id res chain seq x y z
N GLN A 1 5.33 -10.69 -2.26
CA GLN A 1 6.59 -11.21 -1.68
C GLN A 1 6.57 -12.75 -1.67
N LEU A 2 5.60 -13.40 -0.99
CA LEU A 2 5.48 -14.87 -0.88
C LEU A 2 5.52 -15.60 -2.24
N MET A 3 4.81 -15.08 -3.27
CA MET A 3 4.82 -15.67 -4.60
C MET A 3 6.22 -15.65 -5.24
N LYS A 4 7.03 -14.61 -5.01
CA LYS A 4 8.41 -14.56 -5.47
C LYS A 4 9.28 -15.57 -4.72
N GLU A 5 9.09 -15.70 -3.42
CA GLU A 5 9.79 -16.70 -2.58
C GLU A 5 9.42 -18.13 -2.97
N SER A 6 8.22 -18.35 -3.54
CA SER A 6 7.78 -19.62 -4.11
C SER A 6 8.33 -19.90 -5.52
N GLY A 7 9.24 -19.06 -6.04
CA GLY A 7 9.93 -19.29 -7.31
C GLY A 7 9.33 -18.58 -8.53
N LEU A 8 8.26 -17.79 -8.38
CA LEU A 8 7.74 -17.01 -9.50
C LEU A 8 8.67 -15.82 -9.80
N HIS A 9 8.86 -15.54 -11.08
CA HIS A 9 9.57 -14.34 -11.52
C HIS A 9 8.76 -13.06 -11.23
N ALA A 10 9.45 -11.95 -11.05
CA ALA A 10 8.85 -10.67 -10.68
C ALA A 10 7.69 -10.23 -11.61
N LEU A 11 7.87 -10.37 -12.92
CA LEU A 11 6.84 -10.06 -13.91
C LEU A 11 5.63 -10.99 -13.81
N GLU A 12 5.83 -12.27 -13.49
CA GLU A 12 4.75 -13.23 -13.33
C GLU A 12 3.89 -12.89 -12.11
N VAL A 13 4.52 -12.47 -11.02
CA VAL A 13 3.83 -12.00 -9.82
C VAL A 13 2.97 -10.76 -10.13
N ILE A 14 3.53 -9.76 -10.82
CA ILE A 14 2.79 -8.57 -11.23
C ILE A 14 1.64 -8.94 -12.16
N ARG A 15 1.88 -9.80 -13.16
CA ARG A 15 0.85 -10.27 -14.07
C ARG A 15 -0.27 -11.02 -13.35
N SER A 16 0.08 -11.84 -12.35
CA SER A 16 -0.89 -12.55 -11.52
C SER A 16 -1.76 -11.57 -10.72
N ALA A 17 -1.16 -10.54 -10.14
CA ALA A 17 -1.86 -9.54 -9.35
C ALA A 17 -2.70 -8.54 -10.20
N THR A 18 -2.49 -8.48 -11.50
CA THR A 18 -3.18 -7.55 -12.40
C THR A 18 -4.04 -8.30 -13.42
N ARG A 19 -3.47 -8.68 -14.55
CA ARG A 19 -4.16 -9.29 -15.69
C ARG A 19 -4.89 -10.59 -15.32
N ASN A 20 -4.22 -11.52 -14.63
CA ASN A 20 -4.80 -12.81 -14.32
C ASN A 20 -5.93 -12.67 -13.29
N SER A 21 -5.78 -11.78 -12.30
CA SER A 21 -6.83 -11.47 -11.34
C SER A 21 -8.06 -10.86 -12.02
N ALA A 22 -7.87 -9.95 -12.97
CA ALA A 22 -8.96 -9.35 -13.74
C ALA A 22 -9.73 -10.42 -14.56
N ILE A 23 -9.03 -11.37 -15.17
CA ILE A 23 -9.65 -12.51 -15.89
C ILE A 23 -10.47 -13.36 -14.93
N THR A 24 -9.91 -13.71 -13.77
CA THR A 24 -10.60 -14.52 -12.73
C THR A 24 -11.87 -13.82 -12.24
N LEU A 25 -11.83 -12.51 -12.07
CA LEU A 25 -12.96 -11.68 -11.66
C LEU A 25 -13.93 -11.38 -12.83
N ARG A 26 -13.69 -11.91 -14.03
CA ARG A 26 -14.46 -11.63 -15.25
C ARG A 26 -14.60 -10.13 -15.56
N GLN A 27 -13.53 -9.38 -15.31
CA GLN A 27 -13.45 -7.95 -15.58
C GLN A 27 -12.58 -7.68 -16.83
N PRO A 28 -13.14 -7.69 -18.05
CA PRO A 28 -12.39 -7.69 -19.30
C PRO A 28 -11.62 -6.40 -19.55
N LYS A 29 -12.01 -5.29 -18.89
CA LYS A 29 -11.41 -3.97 -19.05
C LYS A 29 -10.49 -3.55 -17.90
N LEU A 30 -10.04 -4.51 -17.05
CA LEU A 30 -9.11 -4.27 -15.95
C LEU A 30 -7.79 -5.03 -16.14
N GLY A 31 -6.79 -4.63 -15.39
CA GLY A 31 -5.51 -5.34 -15.23
C GLY A 31 -4.48 -5.12 -16.34
N LEU A 32 -4.72 -4.18 -17.25
CA LEU A 32 -3.77 -3.74 -18.26
C LEU A 32 -3.74 -2.22 -18.40
N VAL A 33 -2.59 -1.68 -18.73
CA VAL A 33 -2.43 -0.28 -19.16
C VAL A 33 -2.59 -0.25 -20.69
N GLN A 34 -3.82 -0.06 -21.14
CA GLN A 34 -4.18 -0.11 -22.55
C GLN A 34 -5.36 0.83 -22.84
N THR A 35 -5.39 1.42 -24.06
CA THR A 35 -6.52 2.23 -24.51
C THR A 35 -7.84 1.45 -24.42
N GLY A 36 -8.90 2.06 -23.87
CA GLY A 36 -10.21 1.45 -23.68
C GLY A 36 -10.34 0.61 -22.39
N PHE A 37 -9.28 0.50 -21.60
CA PHE A 37 -9.31 -0.09 -20.27
C PHE A 37 -9.64 0.96 -19.19
N VAL A 38 -10.16 0.50 -18.07
CA VAL A 38 -10.39 1.36 -16.90
C VAL A 38 -9.06 1.80 -16.33
N ALA A 39 -8.91 3.09 -16.07
CA ALA A 39 -7.71 3.66 -15.50
C ALA A 39 -7.66 3.44 -13.98
N ASP A 40 -7.38 2.20 -13.58
CA ASP A 40 -7.05 1.79 -12.22
C ASP A 40 -5.56 1.48 -12.18
N LEU A 41 -4.74 2.43 -11.70
CA LEU A 41 -3.29 2.39 -11.82
C LEU A 41 -2.63 2.65 -10.47
N ALA A 42 -1.48 2.02 -10.23
CA ALA A 42 -0.55 2.40 -9.17
C ALA A 42 0.73 2.95 -9.83
N ILE A 43 1.09 4.18 -9.47
CA ILE A 43 2.31 4.84 -9.96
C ILE A 43 3.36 4.71 -8.85
N ILE A 44 4.42 3.97 -9.15
CA ILE A 44 5.42 3.54 -8.19
C ILE A 44 6.69 4.36 -8.40
N ASP A 45 7.24 4.88 -7.31
CA ASP A 45 8.56 5.47 -7.28
C ASP A 45 9.60 4.36 -7.07
N GLY A 46 10.37 4.07 -8.11
CA GLY A 46 11.33 2.97 -8.17
C GLY A 46 10.89 1.80 -9.06
N ASN A 47 11.79 0.84 -9.26
CA ASN A 47 11.53 -0.32 -10.10
C ASN A 47 11.05 -1.52 -9.26
N PRO A 48 9.77 -1.91 -9.33
CA PRO A 48 9.26 -3.04 -8.54
C PRO A 48 9.83 -4.40 -8.98
N LEU A 49 10.46 -4.48 -10.16
CA LEU A 49 11.13 -5.71 -10.61
C LEU A 49 12.41 -5.96 -9.82
N ASP A 50 13.09 -4.90 -9.40
CA ASP A 50 14.32 -4.99 -8.60
C ASP A 50 13.96 -5.23 -7.12
N ASN A 51 12.99 -4.48 -6.61
CA ASN A 51 12.56 -4.60 -5.21
C ASN A 51 11.04 -4.46 -5.06
N PHE A 52 10.36 -5.55 -4.72
CA PHE A 52 8.90 -5.56 -4.49
C PHE A 52 8.42 -4.65 -3.35
N HIS A 53 9.29 -4.28 -2.41
CA HIS A 53 8.91 -3.36 -1.35
C HIS A 53 8.53 -1.97 -1.89
N TYR A 54 8.96 -1.61 -3.11
CA TYR A 54 8.51 -0.38 -3.76
C TYR A 54 7.01 -0.37 -4.11
N MET A 55 6.35 -1.53 -4.09
CA MET A 55 4.89 -1.62 -4.24
C MET A 55 4.12 -1.36 -2.93
N TYR A 56 4.81 -1.18 -1.81
CA TYR A 56 4.18 -0.78 -0.56
C TYR A 56 3.97 0.73 -0.50
N ALA A 57 3.00 1.18 0.30
CA ALA A 57 2.68 2.60 0.43
C ALA A 57 3.88 3.45 0.93
N PHE A 58 4.69 2.89 1.83
CA PHE A 58 5.89 3.54 2.39
C PHE A 58 7.19 3.15 1.67
N GLY A 59 7.11 2.33 0.62
CA GLY A 59 8.29 1.82 -0.07
C GLY A 59 9.06 0.75 0.70
N GLY A 60 10.32 0.56 0.30
CA GLY A 60 11.29 -0.27 0.99
C GLY A 60 12.08 0.52 2.03
N ILE A 61 12.70 -0.21 2.95
CA ILE A 61 13.65 0.35 3.91
C ILE A 61 15.04 0.28 3.28
N ASP A 62 15.70 1.42 3.21
CA ASP A 62 17.10 1.55 2.83
C ASP A 62 17.92 1.92 4.07
N PHE A 63 18.96 1.16 4.32
CA PHE A 63 19.91 1.42 5.39
C PHE A 63 21.24 1.82 4.76
N SER A 64 21.39 3.11 4.50
CA SER A 64 22.62 3.70 3.98
C SER A 64 23.13 4.77 4.94
N ASP A 65 24.45 4.87 5.06
CA ASP A 65 25.12 5.88 5.90
C ASP A 65 24.72 5.86 7.39
N GLY A 66 24.35 4.68 7.93
CA GLY A 66 23.91 4.56 9.32
C GLY A 66 22.51 5.12 9.61
N VAL A 67 21.76 5.51 8.59
CA VAL A 67 20.41 6.08 8.71
C VAL A 67 19.39 5.21 7.99
N ILE A 68 18.27 4.93 8.67
CA ILE A 68 17.12 4.23 8.08
C ILE A 68 16.29 5.26 7.30
N LYS A 69 16.13 5.04 6.00
CA LYS A 69 15.29 5.88 5.12
C LYS A 69 14.31 4.99 4.35
N ASN A 70 13.10 5.49 4.15
CA ASN A 70 12.19 4.88 3.20
C ASN A 70 12.59 5.27 1.78
N LYS A 71 12.63 4.29 0.88
CA LYS A 71 12.97 4.47 -0.55
C LYS A 71 11.89 3.89 -1.42
N GLY A 72 11.50 4.66 -2.44
CA GLY A 72 10.44 4.26 -3.36
C GLY A 72 9.05 4.30 -2.73
N GLY A 73 8.16 3.48 -3.24
CA GLY A 73 6.78 3.35 -2.76
C GLY A 73 5.74 3.77 -3.79
N VAL A 74 4.47 3.50 -3.49
CA VAL A 74 3.36 3.94 -4.33
C VAL A 74 3.17 5.45 -4.15
N ARG A 75 3.54 6.22 -5.17
CA ARG A 75 3.47 7.69 -5.15
C ARG A 75 2.05 8.19 -5.40
N TRP A 76 1.38 7.66 -6.42
CA TRP A 76 0.00 7.99 -6.73
C TRP A 76 -0.80 6.74 -7.03
N THR A 77 -2.07 6.79 -6.73
CA THR A 77 -3.06 5.80 -7.16
C THR A 77 -4.09 6.48 -8.05
N VAL A 78 -4.40 5.87 -9.18
CA VAL A 78 -5.50 6.31 -10.04
C VAL A 78 -6.62 5.31 -9.90
N LYS A 79 -7.82 5.77 -9.56
CA LYS A 79 -9.03 4.96 -9.49
C LYS A 79 -10.09 5.52 -10.43
N SER A 80 -10.46 4.75 -11.45
CA SER A 80 -11.41 5.17 -12.48
C SER A 80 -11.06 6.53 -13.10
N GLY A 81 -9.76 6.80 -13.30
CA GLY A 81 -9.26 8.05 -13.85
C GLY A 81 -9.04 9.18 -12.82
N ILE A 82 -9.45 9.01 -11.58
CA ILE A 82 -9.23 10.01 -10.51
C ILE A 82 -7.89 9.74 -9.84
N LEU A 83 -7.05 10.79 -9.76
CA LEU A 83 -5.71 10.74 -9.17
C LEU A 83 -5.76 11.03 -7.67
N PHE A 84 -5.15 10.15 -6.88
CA PHE A 84 -4.96 10.30 -5.44
C PHE A 84 -3.47 10.37 -5.11
N ASP A 85 -3.07 11.36 -4.31
CA ASP A 85 -1.72 11.44 -3.75
C ASP A 85 -1.63 10.59 -2.47
N ASN A 86 -0.89 9.50 -2.54
CA ASN A 86 -0.78 8.57 -1.42
C ASN A 86 -0.10 9.17 -0.19
N LYS A 87 0.79 10.16 -0.34
CA LYS A 87 1.41 10.83 0.81
C LYS A 87 0.38 11.63 1.61
N VAL A 88 -0.56 12.27 0.91
CA VAL A 88 -1.66 13.01 1.55
C VAL A 88 -2.60 12.03 2.26
N LEU A 89 -3.06 10.98 1.55
CA LEU A 89 -3.94 9.96 2.13
C LEU A 89 -3.36 9.31 3.38
N ILE A 90 -2.08 8.92 3.34
CA ILE A 90 -1.41 8.31 4.48
C ILE A 90 -1.36 9.27 5.68
N LYS A 91 -1.08 10.55 5.43
CA LYS A 91 -1.05 11.56 6.48
C LYS A 91 -2.42 11.72 7.15
N GLU A 92 -3.48 11.82 6.35
CA GLU A 92 -4.86 11.91 6.84
C GLU A 92 -5.24 10.68 7.69
N VAL A 93 -4.97 9.48 7.19
CA VAL A 93 -5.22 8.23 7.94
C VAL A 93 -4.44 8.18 9.26
N LEU A 94 -3.18 8.61 9.26
CA LEU A 94 -2.37 8.65 10.49
C LEU A 94 -2.91 9.65 11.52
N GLU A 95 -3.44 10.77 11.07
CA GLU A 95 -4.09 11.77 11.93
C GLU A 95 -5.38 11.21 12.54
N GLU A 96 -6.26 10.60 11.74
CA GLU A 96 -7.48 9.93 12.22
C GLU A 96 -7.18 8.80 13.23
N VAL A 97 -6.17 7.97 12.95
CA VAL A 97 -5.75 6.91 13.88
C VAL A 97 -5.25 7.49 15.21
N LYS A 98 -4.52 8.62 15.19
CA LYS A 98 -4.08 9.29 16.42
C LYS A 98 -5.27 9.80 17.25
N GLU A 99 -6.26 10.39 16.59
CA GLU A 99 -7.47 10.90 17.25
C GLU A 99 -8.32 9.74 17.81
N SER A 100 -8.53 8.70 17.01
CA SER A 100 -9.25 7.49 17.44
C SER A 100 -8.60 6.86 18.67
N LYS A 101 -7.26 6.76 18.70
CA LYS A 101 -6.54 6.24 19.87
C LYS A 101 -6.74 7.10 21.11
N LYS A 102 -6.75 8.42 20.99
CA LYS A 102 -7.02 9.32 22.14
C LYS A 102 -8.42 9.06 22.70
N ASN A 103 -9.40 8.93 21.85
CA ASN A 103 -10.80 8.69 22.23
C ASN A 103 -11.00 7.28 22.80
N TRP A 104 -10.26 6.29 22.34
CA TRP A 104 -10.36 4.89 22.79
C TRP A 104 -9.67 4.67 24.14
N ILE A 105 -8.56 5.35 24.44
CA ILE A 105 -7.84 5.22 25.72
C ILE A 105 -8.63 5.87 26.87
N ASN A 106 -9.39 6.91 26.62
CA ASN A 106 -10.18 7.61 27.63
C ASN A 106 -11.27 6.77 28.32
N PRO A 107 -12.09 5.95 27.62
CA PRO A 107 -13.07 5.09 28.27
C PRO A 107 -12.43 3.96 29.10
N VAL A 108 -11.29 3.42 28.66
CA VAL A 108 -10.58 2.35 29.39
C VAL A 108 -9.99 2.88 30.72
N LYS A 109 -9.40 4.08 30.71
CA LYS A 109 -8.93 4.76 31.93
C LYS A 109 -10.07 5.09 32.89
N LYS A 110 -11.28 5.32 32.39
CA LYS A 110 -12.46 5.63 33.20
C LYS A 110 -13.04 4.38 33.87
N LEU A 111 -12.82 3.19 33.30
CA LEU A 111 -13.28 1.91 33.82
C LEU A 111 -12.27 1.25 34.79
N TYR A 112 -10.98 1.59 34.65
CA TYR A 112 -9.93 1.01 35.49
C TYR A 112 -9.58 1.97 36.66
N LYS A 113 -10.39 1.98 37.69
CA LYS A 113 -9.97 2.48 39.01
C LYS A 113 -9.28 1.32 39.74
N PRO A 114 -7.97 1.39 40.02
CA PRO A 114 -7.33 0.34 40.82
C PRO A 114 -7.98 0.30 42.19
N ALA A 115 -8.53 -0.86 42.54
CA ALA A 115 -9.21 -1.13 43.82
C ALA A 115 -8.21 -1.46 44.96
N PHE A 116 -7.01 -0.88 44.92
CA PHE A 116 -6.06 -1.08 46.02
C PHE A 116 -5.61 0.27 46.59
N ARG A 117 -6.00 0.50 47.83
CA ARG A 117 -5.28 1.34 48.77
C ARG A 117 -4.35 0.44 49.57
#